data_37f32ccf1d949392e9e0f6ea527669fb
#
_entry.id   37f32ccf1d949392e9e0f6ea527669fb
#
_cell.length_a   1.000
_cell.length_b   1.000
_cell.length_c   1.000
_cell.angle_alpha   90.00
_cell.angle_beta   90.00
_cell.angle_gamma   90.00
#
_symmetry.space_group_name_H-M   'P 1'
#
loop_
_entity.id
_entity.type
_entity.pdbx_description
1 polymer ?
#
loop_
_entity_poly.entity_id
_entity_poly.type
_entity_poly.pdbx_seq_one_letter_code
_entity_poly.pdbx_strand_id
1 'polypeptide(L)'
;MMVYNRCVGTRYCSNNCPYKVRRYNFLLYSDYETESLKLLRNPDVSVRSRGVMEKCSYCVQRISAAKIEADKENRAVRDGEIVTACQQACPASAITFGNLNDRQSKVARLQADERSYQVLADLNTRPRTKYVAAVLNPNQELEEAPVEHAPVKG
;
A
#
# COMPACT_ATOMS: atom_id res chain seq x y z
N MET A 1 -6.50 7.52 6.09
CA MET A 1 -5.91 8.18 4.91
C MET A 1 -4.96 9.27 5.38
N MET A 2 -3.83 9.51 4.69
CA MET A 2 -2.99 10.69 4.95
C MET A 2 -3.46 11.84 4.07
N VAL A 3 -3.73 12.98 4.71
CA VAL A 3 -4.05 14.24 4.00
C VAL A 3 -2.89 15.19 4.26
N TYR A 4 -1.88 15.12 3.38
CA TYR A 4 -0.64 15.86 3.55
C TYR A 4 -0.83 17.39 3.61
N ASN A 5 -1.86 17.93 2.94
CA ASN A 5 -2.18 19.36 2.97
C ASN A 5 -2.61 19.87 4.36
N ARG A 6 -3.09 18.97 5.22
CA ARG A 6 -3.54 19.26 6.58
C ARG A 6 -2.58 18.76 7.64
N CYS A 7 -1.47 18.14 7.22
CA CYS A 7 -0.50 17.59 8.14
C CYS A 7 0.39 18.69 8.70
N VAL A 8 0.42 18.83 10.02
CA VAL A 8 1.31 19.77 10.74
C VAL A 8 2.60 19.12 11.25
N GLY A 9 2.78 17.82 11.00
CA GLY A 9 4.03 17.13 11.27
C GLY A 9 4.31 16.78 12.72
N THR A 10 3.30 16.64 13.57
CA THR A 10 3.48 16.24 14.99
C THR A 10 4.07 14.84 15.16
N ARG A 11 4.02 13.99 14.13
CA ARG A 11 4.57 12.62 14.05
C ARG A 11 3.92 11.61 15.01
N TYR A 12 2.93 12.01 15.81
CA TYR A 12 2.24 11.11 16.73
C TYR A 12 1.64 9.87 16.02
N CYS A 13 1.13 10.06 14.81
CA CYS A 13 0.58 8.97 14.00
C CYS A 13 1.62 7.91 13.63
N SER A 14 2.91 8.24 13.53
CA SER A 14 3.98 7.26 13.32
C SER A 14 4.34 6.51 14.59
N ASN A 15 4.30 7.19 15.73
CA ASN A 15 4.58 6.57 17.03
C ASN A 15 3.54 5.50 17.36
N ASN A 16 2.26 5.78 17.10
CA ASN A 16 1.15 4.85 17.35
C ASN A 16 0.94 3.81 16.26
N CYS A 17 1.58 3.92 15.10
CA CYS A 17 1.38 2.97 14.03
C CYS A 17 2.10 1.65 14.32
N PRO A 18 1.40 0.52 14.56
CA PRO A 18 2.05 -0.76 14.83
C PRO A 18 2.81 -1.29 13.61
N TYR A 19 2.38 -0.92 12.40
CA TYR A 19 3.04 -1.30 11.14
C TYR A 19 4.25 -0.44 10.80
N LYS A 20 4.47 0.68 11.46
CA LYS A 20 5.57 1.63 11.20
C LYS A 20 5.67 2.09 9.74
N VAL A 21 4.54 2.22 9.06
CA VAL A 21 4.47 2.57 7.63
C VAL A 21 4.38 4.06 7.35
N ARG A 22 4.32 4.89 8.39
CA ARG A 22 4.23 6.34 8.25
C ARG A 22 5.61 6.94 8.30
N ARG A 23 5.95 7.75 7.28
CA ARG A 23 7.25 8.37 7.11
C ARG A 23 7.12 9.88 7.15
N TYR A 24 8.10 10.53 7.78
CA TYR A 24 8.16 11.97 7.91
C TYR A 24 9.14 12.55 6.90
N ASN A 25 8.74 13.62 6.22
CA ASN A 25 9.59 14.33 5.28
C ASN A 25 10.46 15.33 6.00
N PHE A 26 11.70 14.98 6.29
CA PHE A 26 12.68 15.87 6.92
C PHE A 26 13.23 16.89 5.94
N LEU A 27 13.30 16.56 4.67
CA LEU A 27 13.90 17.36 3.60
C LEU A 27 12.87 17.79 2.57
N LEU A 28 13.13 18.92 1.92
CA LEU A 28 12.36 19.38 0.77
C LEU A 28 13.01 18.84 -0.50
N TYR A 29 12.37 17.84 -1.10
CA TYR A 29 12.85 17.21 -2.33
C TYR A 29 12.29 17.83 -3.61
N SER A 30 11.36 18.78 -3.48
CA SER A 30 10.77 19.48 -4.60
C SER A 30 11.53 20.77 -4.88
N ASP A 31 11.88 20.96 -6.15
CA ASP A 31 12.41 22.21 -6.67
C ASP A 31 11.28 22.97 -7.39
N TYR A 32 10.91 24.13 -6.85
CA TYR A 32 9.88 24.99 -7.44
C TYR A 32 10.47 26.20 -8.19
N GLU A 33 11.77 26.45 -8.04
CA GLU A 33 12.43 27.65 -8.53
C GLU A 33 13.05 27.46 -9.91
N THR A 34 13.65 26.28 -10.16
CA THR A 34 14.34 26.02 -11.42
C THR A 34 13.36 25.84 -12.57
N GLU A 35 13.35 26.81 -13.50
CA GLU A 35 12.44 26.86 -14.64
C GLU A 35 12.58 25.64 -15.56
N SER A 36 13.83 25.22 -15.86
CA SER A 36 14.10 24.07 -16.74
C SER A 36 13.58 22.74 -16.21
N LEU A 37 13.34 22.61 -14.90
CA LEU A 37 12.85 21.39 -14.27
C LEU A 37 11.32 21.32 -14.18
N LYS A 38 10.60 22.37 -14.56
CA LYS A 38 9.13 22.41 -14.48
C LYS A 38 8.45 21.32 -15.29
N LEU A 39 8.98 20.98 -16.45
CA LEU A 39 8.42 19.94 -17.33
C LEU A 39 8.64 18.52 -16.83
N LEU A 40 9.52 18.30 -15.86
CA LEU A 40 9.73 16.99 -15.23
C LEU A 40 8.61 16.64 -14.23
N ARG A 41 7.82 17.60 -13.83
CA ARG A 41 6.79 17.40 -12.80
C ARG A 41 5.54 16.79 -13.41
N ASN A 42 5.05 15.73 -12.80
CA ASN A 42 3.74 15.19 -13.12
C ASN A 42 2.67 16.10 -12.47
N PRO A 43 1.81 16.77 -13.25
CA PRO A 43 0.78 17.68 -12.71
C PRO A 43 -0.28 16.93 -11.87
N ASP A 44 -0.47 15.63 -12.10
CA ASP A 44 -1.46 14.81 -11.39
C ASP A 44 -0.96 14.33 -10.02
N VAL A 45 0.32 14.51 -9.73
CA VAL A 45 0.94 14.05 -8.47
C VAL A 45 1.59 15.22 -7.74
N SER A 46 1.07 15.56 -6.56
CA SER A 46 1.69 16.57 -5.71
C SER A 46 2.95 16.01 -5.06
N VAL A 47 4.06 16.72 -5.19
CA VAL A 47 5.26 16.48 -4.38
C VAL A 47 5.03 17.10 -3.00
N ARG A 48 5.14 16.28 -1.96
CA ARG A 48 4.86 16.72 -0.58
C ARG A 48 6.01 17.57 -0.07
N SER A 49 5.66 18.60 0.70
CA SER A 49 6.65 19.49 1.28
C SER A 49 7.35 18.85 2.49
N ARG A 50 8.42 19.50 2.91
CA ARG A 50 9.05 19.22 4.20
C ARG A 50 8.05 19.40 5.35
N GLY A 51 8.14 18.56 6.38
CA GLY A 51 7.34 18.68 7.58
C GLY A 51 6.01 17.95 7.56
N VAL A 52 5.76 17.11 6.56
CA VAL A 52 4.52 16.31 6.47
C VAL A 52 4.80 14.82 6.60
N MET A 53 3.77 14.09 7.00
CA MET A 53 3.79 12.63 7.06
C MET A 53 3.27 12.02 5.78
N GLU A 54 3.92 10.97 5.32
CA GLU A 54 3.51 10.21 4.13
C GLU A 54 3.32 8.73 4.43
N LYS A 55 2.41 8.12 3.72
CA LYS A 55 2.22 6.66 3.65
C LYS A 55 1.55 6.31 2.32
N CYS A 56 1.57 5.04 1.98
CA CYS A 56 0.82 4.54 0.84
C CYS A 56 -0.64 4.99 0.88
N SER A 57 -1.11 5.60 -0.21
CA SER A 57 -2.49 6.05 -0.41
C SER A 57 -3.30 5.15 -1.35
N TYR A 58 -2.74 3.99 -1.76
CA TYR A 58 -3.28 3.13 -2.82
C TYR A 58 -3.42 3.85 -4.18
N CYS A 59 -2.49 4.74 -4.49
CA CYS A 59 -2.54 5.55 -5.72
C CYS A 59 -3.85 6.32 -5.85
N VAL A 60 -4.18 7.13 -4.84
CA VAL A 60 -5.43 7.89 -4.76
C VAL A 60 -5.70 8.72 -6.03
N GLN A 61 -4.67 9.23 -6.70
CA GLN A 61 -4.79 9.97 -7.96
C GLN A 61 -5.36 9.07 -9.07
N ARG A 62 -4.87 7.84 -9.20
CA ARG A 62 -5.40 6.86 -10.18
C ARG A 62 -6.83 6.44 -9.86
N ILE A 63 -7.15 6.29 -8.56
CA ILE A 63 -8.52 6.02 -8.12
C ILE A 63 -9.44 7.17 -8.49
N SER A 64 -9.00 8.41 -8.26
CA SER A 64 -9.79 9.61 -8.57
C SER A 64 -10.00 9.77 -10.08
N ALA A 65 -8.97 9.55 -10.88
CA ALA A 65 -9.06 9.62 -12.33
C ALA A 65 -10.08 8.58 -12.87
N ALA A 66 -9.98 7.33 -12.44
CA ALA A 66 -10.92 6.29 -12.87
C ALA A 66 -12.37 6.59 -12.45
N LYS A 67 -12.56 7.16 -11.26
CA LYS A 67 -13.90 7.59 -10.81
C LYS A 67 -14.46 8.73 -11.67
N ILE A 68 -13.63 9.72 -11.98
CA ILE A 68 -14.05 10.85 -12.83
C ILE A 68 -14.49 10.36 -14.21
N GLU A 69 -13.70 9.44 -14.83
CA GLU A 69 -14.07 8.89 -16.13
C GLU A 69 -15.34 8.03 -16.05
N ALA A 70 -15.49 7.21 -15.01
CA ALA A 70 -16.70 6.43 -14.80
C ALA A 70 -17.93 7.32 -14.60
N ASP A 71 -17.80 8.41 -13.85
CA ASP A 71 -18.87 9.37 -13.60
C ASP A 71 -19.29 10.10 -14.90
N LYS A 72 -18.35 10.46 -15.78
CA LYS A 72 -18.64 11.06 -17.10
C LYS A 72 -19.48 10.11 -17.98
N GLU A 73 -19.22 8.81 -17.86
CA GLU A 73 -19.93 7.76 -18.60
C GLU A 73 -21.18 7.26 -17.86
N ASN A 74 -21.52 7.86 -16.72
CA ASN A 74 -22.63 7.45 -15.84
C ASN A 74 -22.65 5.95 -15.52
N ARG A 75 -21.49 5.42 -15.16
CA ARG A 75 -21.27 4.01 -14.78
C ARG A 75 -20.50 3.86 -13.49
N ALA A 76 -20.50 2.67 -12.92
CA ALA A 76 -19.57 2.30 -11.86
C ALA A 76 -18.18 1.97 -12.41
N VAL A 77 -17.15 2.16 -11.58
CA VAL A 77 -15.78 1.69 -11.87
C VAL A 77 -15.76 0.17 -11.95
N ARG A 78 -15.19 -0.39 -13.00
CA ARG A 78 -15.12 -1.84 -13.22
C ARG A 78 -13.97 -2.46 -12.44
N ASP A 79 -14.09 -3.75 -12.11
CA ASP A 79 -12.98 -4.50 -11.50
C ASP A 79 -11.78 -4.58 -12.46
N GLY A 80 -10.58 -4.27 -11.94
CA GLY A 80 -9.35 -4.22 -12.75
C GLY A 80 -9.12 -2.91 -13.53
N GLU A 81 -10.05 -1.98 -13.56
CA GLU A 81 -9.87 -0.68 -14.23
C GLU A 81 -8.82 0.19 -13.51
N ILE A 82 -8.73 0.09 -12.20
CA ILE A 82 -7.72 0.79 -11.42
C ILE A 82 -6.52 -0.11 -11.20
N VAL A 83 -5.38 0.26 -11.78
CA VAL A 83 -4.10 -0.43 -11.61
C VAL A 83 -3.16 0.47 -10.82
N THR A 84 -2.79 0.03 -9.62
CA THR A 84 -1.83 0.79 -8.79
C THR A 84 -0.42 0.75 -9.37
N ALA A 85 0.42 1.73 -9.04
CA ALA A 85 1.78 1.81 -9.57
C ALA A 85 2.62 0.56 -9.20
N CYS A 86 2.48 0.06 -7.98
CA CYS A 86 3.15 -1.16 -7.53
C CYS A 86 2.65 -2.42 -8.27
N GLN A 87 1.34 -2.49 -8.56
CA GLN A 87 0.76 -3.58 -9.35
C GLN A 87 1.28 -3.55 -10.78
N GLN A 88 1.34 -2.37 -11.40
CA GLN A 88 1.85 -2.19 -12.75
C GLN A 88 3.34 -2.56 -12.88
N ALA A 89 4.12 -2.23 -11.86
CA ALA A 89 5.56 -2.50 -11.84
C ALA A 89 5.91 -3.94 -11.45
N CYS A 90 4.95 -4.76 -11.02
CA CYS A 90 5.20 -6.11 -10.55
C CYS A 90 5.25 -7.11 -11.71
N PRO A 91 6.43 -7.65 -12.09
CA PRO A 91 6.53 -8.59 -13.21
C PRO A 91 5.86 -9.93 -12.92
N ALA A 92 5.76 -10.33 -11.64
CA ALA A 92 5.13 -11.56 -11.20
C ALA A 92 3.59 -11.46 -11.09
N SER A 93 3.00 -10.27 -11.35
CA SER A 93 1.56 -10.01 -11.14
C SER A 93 1.05 -10.41 -9.74
N ALA A 94 1.91 -10.32 -8.74
CA ALA A 94 1.65 -10.76 -7.37
C ALA A 94 0.77 -9.79 -6.57
N ILE A 95 0.49 -8.60 -7.10
CA ILE A 95 -0.29 -7.58 -6.42
C ILE A 95 -1.65 -7.45 -7.11
N THR A 96 -2.72 -7.60 -6.34
CA THR A 96 -4.09 -7.39 -6.81
C THR A 96 -4.73 -6.24 -6.05
N PHE A 97 -5.33 -5.31 -6.77
CA PHE A 97 -6.06 -4.18 -6.22
C PHE A 97 -7.49 -4.16 -6.76
N GLY A 98 -8.46 -3.74 -5.94
CA GLY A 98 -9.86 -3.67 -6.36
C GLY A 98 -10.77 -3.18 -5.24
N ASN A 99 -12.07 -3.24 -5.49
CA ASN A 99 -13.11 -2.83 -4.55
C ASN A 99 -13.52 -4.02 -3.66
N LEU A 100 -13.24 -3.92 -2.36
CA LEU A 100 -13.63 -4.96 -1.38
C LEU A 100 -15.14 -5.04 -1.13
N ASN A 101 -15.90 -4.01 -1.48
CA ASN A 101 -17.36 -4.02 -1.33
C ASN A 101 -18.04 -4.81 -2.46
N ASP A 102 -17.36 -5.02 -3.57
CA ASP A 102 -17.81 -5.90 -4.64
C ASP A 102 -17.33 -7.32 -4.36
N ARG A 103 -18.27 -8.19 -3.97
CA ARG A 103 -17.98 -9.60 -3.66
C ARG A 103 -17.51 -10.40 -4.86
N GLN A 104 -17.79 -9.94 -6.08
CA GLN A 104 -17.37 -10.60 -7.30
C GLN A 104 -15.99 -10.17 -7.78
N SER A 105 -15.43 -9.09 -7.18
CA SER A 105 -14.12 -8.59 -7.53
C SER A 105 -13.02 -9.63 -7.26
N LYS A 106 -11.95 -9.59 -8.06
CA LYS A 106 -10.79 -10.47 -7.90
C LYS A 106 -10.18 -10.34 -6.50
N VAL A 107 -10.07 -9.11 -5.97
CA VAL A 107 -9.49 -8.86 -4.64
C VAL A 107 -10.34 -9.43 -3.52
N ALA A 108 -11.69 -9.35 -3.62
CA ALA A 108 -12.58 -9.91 -2.60
C ALA A 108 -12.48 -11.44 -2.55
N ARG A 109 -12.41 -12.10 -3.71
CA ARG A 109 -12.21 -13.55 -3.80
C ARG A 109 -10.88 -14.01 -3.21
N LEU A 110 -9.79 -13.28 -3.52
CA LEU A 110 -8.47 -13.58 -2.96
C LEU A 110 -8.41 -13.35 -1.44
N GLN A 111 -9.14 -12.37 -0.92
CA GLN A 111 -9.20 -12.14 0.52
C GLN A 111 -10.05 -13.16 1.27
N ALA A 112 -10.91 -13.90 0.58
CA ALA A 112 -11.69 -15.01 1.12
C ALA A 112 -10.97 -16.36 1.04
N ASP A 113 -9.82 -16.44 0.35
CA ASP A 113 -8.98 -17.64 0.29
C ASP A 113 -8.49 -18.03 1.69
N GLU A 114 -8.47 -19.33 2.00
CA GLU A 114 -8.05 -19.87 3.31
C GLU A 114 -6.60 -19.52 3.64
N ARG A 115 -5.75 -19.35 2.63
CA ARG A 115 -4.35 -18.93 2.79
C ARG A 115 -4.19 -17.43 3.04
N SER A 116 -5.29 -16.68 2.98
CA SER A 116 -5.24 -15.22 3.16
C SER A 116 -5.08 -14.88 4.64
N TYR A 117 -4.04 -14.11 4.96
CA TYR A 117 -3.76 -13.68 6.33
C TYR A 117 -3.50 -12.18 6.44
N GLN A 118 -3.62 -11.66 7.65
CA GLN A 118 -3.34 -10.27 7.99
C GLN A 118 -2.11 -10.20 8.89
N VAL A 119 -1.23 -9.24 8.63
CA VAL A 119 -0.12 -8.94 9.54
C VAL A 119 -0.67 -8.28 10.79
N LEU A 120 -0.23 -8.71 11.98
CA LEU A 120 -0.69 -8.23 13.30
C LEU A 120 -2.22 -8.36 13.48
N ALA A 121 -2.76 -9.52 13.13
CA ALA A 121 -4.20 -9.79 13.24
C ALA A 121 -4.69 -9.72 14.69
N ASP A 122 -3.85 -10.09 15.65
CA ASP A 122 -4.06 -10.03 17.09
C ASP A 122 -4.39 -8.62 17.61
N LEU A 123 -3.87 -7.57 16.95
CA LEU A 123 -4.17 -6.18 17.31
C LEU A 123 -5.54 -5.69 16.81
N ASN A 124 -6.27 -6.49 16.03
CA ASN A 124 -7.58 -6.16 15.46
C ASN A 124 -7.62 -4.80 14.72
N THR A 125 -6.54 -4.41 14.09
CA THR A 125 -6.45 -3.16 13.33
C THR A 125 -7.15 -3.23 11.97
N ARG A 126 -7.53 -4.43 11.52
CA ARG A 126 -8.26 -4.75 10.29
C ARG A 126 -7.65 -4.07 9.05
N PRO A 127 -6.40 -4.36 8.72
CA PRO A 127 -5.74 -3.79 7.55
C PRO A 127 -6.48 -4.23 6.28
N ARG A 128 -6.53 -3.34 5.29
CA ARG A 128 -7.13 -3.65 3.99
C ARG A 128 -6.19 -4.44 3.09
N THR A 129 -4.90 -4.40 3.36
CA THR A 129 -3.90 -5.24 2.69
C THR A 129 -3.83 -6.58 3.40
N LYS A 130 -4.02 -7.65 2.64
CA LYS A 130 -3.81 -9.02 3.09
C LYS A 130 -2.74 -9.68 2.23
N TYR A 131 -2.24 -10.79 2.71
CA TYR A 131 -1.23 -11.58 2.04
C TYR A 131 -1.76 -13.00 1.85
N VAL A 132 -1.37 -13.64 0.76
CA VAL A 132 -1.64 -15.05 0.53
C VAL A 132 -0.38 -15.83 0.89
N ALA A 133 -0.50 -16.79 1.79
CA ALA A 133 0.61 -17.60 2.23
C ALA A 133 1.18 -18.43 1.08
N ALA A 134 2.51 -18.50 1.01
CA ALA A 134 3.18 -19.39 0.07
C ALA A 134 2.93 -20.85 0.49
N VAL A 135 2.69 -21.69 -0.51
CA VAL A 135 2.67 -23.14 -0.28
C VAL A 135 4.09 -23.64 -0.43
N LEU A 136 4.64 -24.12 0.67
CA LEU A 136 5.94 -24.76 0.71
C LEU A 136 5.72 -26.28 0.77
N ASN A 137 6.46 -27.00 -0.03
CA ASN A 137 6.52 -28.46 0.00
C ASN A 137 8.00 -28.86 0.16
N PRO A 138 8.57 -28.65 1.37
CA PRO A 138 9.97 -28.98 1.61
C PRO A 138 10.18 -30.49 1.50
N ASN A 139 11.34 -30.88 0.98
CA ASN A 139 11.78 -32.26 1.07
C ASN A 139 12.19 -32.55 2.52
N GLN A 140 11.46 -33.45 3.19
CA GLN A 140 11.71 -33.80 4.59
C GLN A 140 13.12 -34.36 4.83
N GLU A 141 13.75 -34.95 3.83
CA GLU A 141 15.12 -35.46 3.94
C GLU A 141 16.17 -34.34 3.94
N LEU A 142 15.79 -33.11 3.51
CA LEU A 142 16.66 -31.92 3.47
C LEU A 142 16.35 -30.91 4.59
N GLU A 143 15.34 -31.17 5.42
CA GLU A 143 15.06 -30.33 6.59
C GLU A 143 16.22 -30.51 7.59
N GLU A 144 17.05 -29.47 7.71
CA GLU A 144 17.99 -29.37 8.82
C GLU A 144 17.21 -29.37 10.13
N ALA A 145 17.69 -30.13 11.12
CA ALA A 145 17.08 -30.18 12.45
C ALA A 145 16.84 -28.76 12.98
N PRO A 146 15.71 -28.48 13.63
CA PRO A 146 15.39 -27.14 14.12
C PRO A 146 16.55 -26.62 14.98
N VAL A 147 17.11 -25.48 14.59
CA VAL A 147 18.12 -24.79 15.40
C VAL A 147 17.43 -24.38 16.70
N GLU A 148 17.70 -25.07 17.78
CA GLU A 148 17.28 -24.66 19.12
C GLU A 148 17.87 -23.28 19.41
N HIS A 149 17.07 -22.25 19.29
CA HIS A 149 17.44 -20.94 19.78
C HIS A 149 17.58 -21.01 21.31
N ALA A 150 18.82 -20.97 21.77
CA ALA A 150 19.10 -20.86 23.20
C ALA A 150 18.33 -19.66 23.78
N PRO A 151 17.69 -19.81 24.96
CA PRO A 151 16.95 -18.72 25.56
C PRO A 151 17.90 -17.56 25.82
N VAL A 152 17.51 -16.37 25.28
CA VAL A 152 18.20 -15.12 25.59
C VAL A 152 18.04 -14.89 27.09
N LYS A 153 19.15 -15.05 27.83
CA LYS A 153 19.20 -14.69 29.24
C LYS A 153 19.05 -13.17 29.33
N GLY A 154 17.91 -12.70 29.88
CA GLY A 154 17.63 -11.31 30.21
C GLY A 154 18.51 -10.79 31.36
#